data_26bd85f4ef62fd8afb890edc70b4a3c2
#
_entry.id   26bd85f4ef62fd8afb890edc70b4a3c2
#
_cell.length_a   1.000
_cell.length_b   1.000
_cell.length_c   1.000
_cell.angle_alpha   90.00
_cell.angle_beta   90.00
_cell.angle_gamma   90.00
#
_symmetry.space_group_name_H-M   'P 1'
#
loop_
_entity.id
_entity.type
_entity.pdbx_description
1 polymer ?
#
loop_
_entity_poly.entity_id
_entity_poly.type
_entity_poly.pdbx_seq_one_letter_code
_entity_poly.pdbx_strand_id
1 'polypeptide(L)'
;VSEGVVYLCNNLYSKTNANYGATSMLCTGASWDSMLNFIEDSSHDVLSSETWGNYYDAEFIINRGKYAMYDTSNYTHGNFQDVVNEYPKEKGKNILLTTGITERNSSKNIYDVAGNMCEWTTESRSSSLRAFRGRCSLQHWL
;
A
#
# COMPACT_ATOMS: atom_id res chain seq x y z
N VAL A 1 10.11 -12.91 22.26
CA VAL A 1 9.78 -11.82 21.34
C VAL A 1 9.28 -12.42 20.03
N SER A 2 8.04 -12.90 20.07
CA SER A 2 7.40 -13.62 18.96
C SER A 2 6.48 -12.75 18.11
N GLU A 3 6.52 -11.41 18.24
CA GLU A 3 5.49 -10.53 17.74
C GLU A 3 5.98 -9.50 16.72
N GLY A 4 7.09 -9.78 16.04
CA GLY A 4 7.56 -8.92 14.97
C GLY A 4 6.76 -9.12 13.67
N VAL A 5 6.80 -8.14 12.75
CA VAL A 5 6.07 -8.16 11.48
C VAL A 5 6.30 -9.44 10.66
N VAL A 6 7.51 -9.98 10.66
CA VAL A 6 7.83 -11.24 9.97
C VAL A 6 7.07 -12.42 10.58
N TYR A 7 7.01 -12.50 11.91
CA TYR A 7 6.25 -13.53 12.60
C TYR A 7 4.76 -13.41 12.29
N LEU A 8 4.19 -12.21 12.37
CA LEU A 8 2.79 -11.96 12.05
C LEU A 8 2.46 -12.36 10.61
N CYS A 9 3.27 -11.93 9.65
CA CYS A 9 3.06 -12.29 8.24
C CYS A 9 3.14 -13.80 8.00
N ASN A 10 4.08 -14.49 8.62
CA ASN A 10 4.24 -15.93 8.46
C ASN A 10 3.10 -16.75 9.08
N ASN A 11 2.36 -16.17 10.02
CA ASN A 11 1.32 -16.88 10.76
C ASN A 11 -0.10 -16.44 10.41
N LEU A 12 -0.31 -15.26 9.88
CA LEU A 12 -1.65 -14.65 9.72
C LEU A 12 -2.61 -15.53 8.91
N TYR A 13 -2.14 -16.12 7.82
CA TYR A 13 -2.93 -16.98 6.93
C TYR A 13 -2.36 -18.40 6.86
N SER A 14 -1.53 -18.79 7.84
CA SER A 14 -0.92 -20.12 7.87
C SER A 14 -1.95 -21.21 8.14
N LYS A 15 -1.63 -22.44 7.74
CA LYS A 15 -2.45 -23.62 7.99
C LYS A 15 -2.79 -23.82 9.47
N THR A 16 -1.87 -23.43 10.34
CA THR A 16 -2.01 -23.59 11.79
C THR A 16 -2.93 -22.55 12.42
N ASN A 17 -2.98 -21.34 11.85
CA ASN A 17 -3.67 -20.21 12.47
C ASN A 17 -5.08 -19.97 11.92
N ALA A 18 -5.25 -20.11 10.62
CA ALA A 18 -6.50 -19.76 9.97
C ALA A 18 -7.07 -20.87 9.06
N ASN A 19 -6.40 -22.00 8.99
CA ASN A 19 -6.79 -23.16 8.20
C ASN A 19 -7.00 -22.90 6.70
N TYR A 20 -6.41 -21.83 6.17
CA TYR A 20 -6.54 -21.45 4.75
C TYR A 20 -5.68 -22.29 3.81
N GLY A 21 -4.84 -23.16 4.32
CA GLY A 21 -3.99 -24.02 3.50
C GLY A 21 -2.89 -23.28 2.72
N ALA A 22 -2.72 -21.99 2.98
CA ALA A 22 -1.74 -21.14 2.31
C ALA A 22 -0.41 -21.05 3.07
N THR A 23 0.66 -20.72 2.35
CA THR A 23 1.90 -20.27 2.96
C THR A 23 1.89 -18.75 2.94
N SER A 24 1.91 -18.15 4.12
CA SER A 24 1.96 -16.70 4.30
C SER A 24 3.38 -16.28 4.64
N MET A 25 3.85 -15.21 4.02
CA MET A 25 5.19 -14.65 4.28
C MET A 25 5.22 -13.16 3.97
N LEU A 26 6.21 -12.48 4.55
CA LEU A 26 6.52 -11.12 4.14
C LEU A 26 7.15 -11.13 2.74
N CYS A 27 6.76 -10.19 1.90
CA CYS A 27 7.29 -10.06 0.53
C CYS A 27 8.81 -9.89 0.55
N THR A 28 9.52 -10.57 -0.35
CA THR A 28 10.95 -10.35 -0.55
C THR A 28 11.20 -9.17 -1.49
N GLY A 29 12.39 -8.56 -1.42
CA GLY A 29 12.77 -7.52 -2.37
C GLY A 29 12.75 -8.02 -3.81
N ALA A 30 13.27 -9.22 -4.06
CA ALA A 30 13.26 -9.82 -5.41
C ALA A 30 11.82 -10.06 -5.92
N SER A 31 10.90 -10.48 -5.05
CA SER A 31 9.49 -10.64 -5.42
C SER A 31 8.84 -9.28 -5.71
N TRP A 32 9.20 -8.25 -4.94
CA TRP A 32 8.75 -6.89 -5.17
C TRP A 32 9.23 -6.35 -6.52
N ASP A 33 10.52 -6.47 -6.82
CA ASP A 33 11.09 -6.03 -8.09
C ASP A 33 10.49 -6.78 -9.29
N SER A 34 10.23 -8.08 -9.14
CA SER A 34 9.56 -8.89 -10.16
C SER A 34 8.11 -8.43 -10.39
N MET A 35 7.41 -8.04 -9.32
CA MET A 35 6.07 -7.47 -9.42
C MET A 35 6.10 -6.11 -10.14
N LEU A 36 7.03 -5.22 -9.79
CA LEU A 36 7.18 -3.93 -10.47
C LEU A 36 7.42 -4.11 -11.96
N ASN A 37 8.34 -4.98 -12.35
CA ASN A 37 8.59 -5.30 -13.76
C ASN A 37 7.36 -5.88 -14.48
N PHE A 38 6.53 -6.63 -13.76
CA PHE A 38 5.31 -7.19 -14.33
C PHE A 38 4.22 -6.13 -14.54
N ILE A 39 4.02 -5.22 -13.58
CA ILE A 39 2.98 -4.19 -13.67
C ILE A 39 3.32 -3.04 -14.60
N GLU A 40 4.61 -2.82 -14.88
CA GLU A 40 5.06 -1.74 -15.72
C GLU A 40 4.44 -1.81 -17.14
N ASP A 41 3.92 -0.71 -17.59
CA ASP A 41 3.39 -0.50 -18.95
C ASP A 41 3.35 1.01 -19.29
N SER A 42 2.80 1.36 -20.44
CA SER A 42 2.72 2.77 -20.90
C SER A 42 1.90 3.70 -19.99
N SER A 43 1.05 3.15 -19.13
CA SER A 43 0.17 3.90 -18.23
C SER A 43 0.64 3.84 -16.77
N HIS A 44 1.50 2.88 -16.44
CA HIS A 44 2.00 2.61 -15.10
C HIS A 44 3.53 2.57 -15.09
N ASP A 45 4.13 3.76 -15.25
CA ASP A 45 5.58 3.92 -15.08
C ASP A 45 5.93 3.76 -13.60
N VAL A 46 6.69 2.72 -13.27
CA VAL A 46 7.08 2.41 -11.88
C VAL A 46 8.12 3.36 -11.32
N LEU A 47 8.85 4.08 -12.20
CA LEU A 47 9.81 5.11 -11.80
C LEU A 47 9.13 6.48 -11.59
N SER A 48 7.94 6.69 -12.15
CA SER A 48 7.16 7.93 -12.08
C SER A 48 5.70 7.62 -11.76
N SER A 49 5.47 7.13 -10.55
CA SER A 49 4.17 6.62 -10.12
C SER A 49 3.17 7.72 -9.69
N GLU A 50 3.54 8.99 -9.75
CA GLU A 50 2.70 10.13 -9.37
C GLU A 50 1.39 10.19 -10.16
N THR A 51 1.40 9.73 -11.40
CA THR A 51 0.24 9.77 -12.29
C THR A 51 -0.84 8.75 -11.92
N TRP A 52 -0.48 7.67 -11.21
CA TRP A 52 -1.41 6.57 -10.93
C TRP A 52 -1.47 6.16 -9.45
N GLY A 53 -0.56 6.63 -8.60
CA GLY A 53 -0.55 6.31 -7.17
C GLY A 53 -1.47 7.20 -6.31
N ASN A 54 -1.78 6.73 -5.11
CA ASN A 54 -2.46 7.52 -4.09
C ASN A 54 -1.45 8.30 -3.26
N TYR A 55 -1.06 9.47 -3.74
CA TYR A 55 -0.11 10.37 -3.07
C TYR A 55 -0.79 11.64 -2.54
N TYR A 56 -0.08 12.35 -1.67
CA TYR A 56 -0.52 13.64 -1.12
C TYR A 56 -0.93 14.63 -2.23
N ASP A 57 -0.15 14.69 -3.32
CA ASP A 57 -0.37 15.60 -4.42
C ASP A 57 -1.30 15.06 -5.52
N ALA A 58 -1.79 13.83 -5.40
CA ALA A 58 -2.67 13.24 -6.39
C ALA A 58 -4.11 13.77 -6.25
N GLU A 59 -4.76 13.99 -7.39
CA GLU A 59 -6.17 14.34 -7.50
C GLU A 59 -6.89 13.30 -8.34
N PHE A 60 -7.98 12.75 -7.81
CA PHE A 60 -8.82 11.78 -8.54
C PHE A 60 -10.17 11.56 -7.84
N ILE A 61 -11.09 10.94 -8.55
CA ILE A 61 -12.39 10.58 -8.00
C ILE A 61 -12.36 9.16 -7.44
N ILE A 62 -12.86 9.02 -6.24
CA ILE A 62 -13.10 7.74 -5.57
C ILE A 62 -14.60 7.46 -5.70
N ASN A 63 -14.97 6.33 -6.29
CA ASN A 63 -16.36 6.02 -6.60
C ASN A 63 -16.89 4.77 -5.91
N ARG A 64 -16.08 4.10 -5.10
CA ARG A 64 -16.45 2.88 -4.36
C ARG A 64 -15.54 2.65 -3.16
N GLY A 65 -15.90 1.71 -2.30
CA GLY A 65 -15.08 1.28 -1.15
C GLY A 65 -15.13 2.25 0.02
N LYS A 66 -14.06 2.29 0.80
CA LYS A 66 -13.98 3.15 2.00
C LYS A 66 -12.69 3.95 2.01
N TYR A 67 -12.75 5.12 2.61
CA TYR A 67 -11.59 5.97 2.83
C TYR A 67 -11.52 6.45 4.27
N ALA A 68 -10.34 6.81 4.72
CA ALA A 68 -10.12 7.46 6.01
C ALA A 68 -9.12 8.61 5.85
N MET A 69 -9.37 9.72 6.54
CA MET A 69 -8.38 10.79 6.65
C MET A 69 -7.21 10.29 7.51
N TYR A 70 -5.99 10.60 7.09
CA TYR A 70 -4.78 10.25 7.81
C TYR A 70 -4.11 11.49 8.40
N ASP A 71 -3.86 11.44 9.70
CA ASP A 71 -3.14 12.47 10.43
C ASP A 71 -1.65 12.12 10.51
N THR A 72 -0.83 12.84 9.76
CA THR A 72 0.63 12.66 9.74
C THR A 72 1.32 13.11 11.01
N SER A 73 0.68 13.96 11.82
CA SER A 73 1.26 14.47 13.05
C SER A 73 1.27 13.42 14.16
N ASN A 74 0.24 12.59 14.17
CA ASN A 74 0.05 11.56 15.19
C ASN A 74 0.20 10.13 14.64
N TYR A 75 0.45 9.99 13.33
CA TYR A 75 0.52 8.69 12.63
C TYR A 75 -0.73 7.83 12.83
N THR A 76 -1.90 8.48 12.85
CA THR A 76 -3.20 7.82 13.06
C THR A 76 -4.13 8.09 11.90
N HIS A 77 -5.13 7.27 11.77
CA HIS A 77 -6.21 7.51 10.82
C HIS A 77 -7.56 7.62 11.55
N GLY A 78 -8.47 8.37 10.94
CA GLY A 78 -9.86 8.42 11.37
C GLY A 78 -10.63 7.11 11.06
N ASN A 79 -11.90 7.08 11.38
CA ASN A 79 -12.75 5.96 11.00
C ASN A 79 -12.90 5.88 9.49
N PHE A 80 -12.86 4.66 8.94
CA PHE A 80 -13.15 4.42 7.54
C PHE A 80 -14.63 4.71 7.25
N GLN A 81 -14.86 5.57 6.26
CA GLN A 81 -16.17 5.99 5.79
C GLN A 81 -16.46 5.36 4.43
N ASP A 82 -17.71 4.95 4.21
CA ASP A 82 -18.15 4.48 2.91
C ASP A 82 -18.19 5.64 1.90
N VAL A 83 -17.74 5.37 0.69
CA VAL A 83 -17.92 6.30 -0.43
C VAL A 83 -19.36 6.20 -0.90
N VAL A 84 -20.13 7.28 -0.70
CA VAL A 84 -21.51 7.39 -1.17
C VAL A 84 -21.51 8.25 -2.44
N ASN A 85 -21.84 7.65 -3.57
CA ASN A 85 -21.72 8.21 -4.92
C ASN A 85 -20.25 8.40 -5.35
N GLU A 86 -19.72 9.60 -5.16
CA GLU A 86 -18.35 9.95 -5.49
C GLU A 86 -17.72 10.77 -4.38
N TYR A 87 -16.43 10.60 -4.18
CA TYR A 87 -15.64 11.43 -3.28
C TYR A 87 -14.40 11.95 -4.04
N PRO A 88 -14.29 13.27 -4.24
CA PRO A 88 -13.11 13.86 -4.86
C PRO A 88 -11.95 13.88 -3.86
N LYS A 89 -10.90 13.13 -4.15
CA LYS A 89 -9.63 13.30 -3.45
C LYS A 89 -8.93 14.51 -4.03
N GLU A 90 -8.79 15.52 -3.20
CA GLU A 90 -8.10 16.76 -3.53
C GLU A 90 -6.59 16.64 -3.25
N LYS A 91 -5.81 17.44 -3.98
CA LYS A 91 -4.40 17.69 -3.68
C LYS A 91 -4.23 18.24 -2.25
N GLY A 92 -3.18 17.84 -1.57
CA GLY A 92 -2.94 18.28 -0.20
C GLY A 92 -3.71 17.50 0.87
N LYS A 93 -4.36 16.38 0.49
CA LYS A 93 -5.09 15.51 1.44
C LYS A 93 -4.39 14.16 1.58
N ASN A 94 -4.07 13.81 2.82
CA ASN A 94 -3.62 12.46 3.16
C ASN A 94 -4.86 11.58 3.41
N ILE A 95 -5.13 10.68 2.49
CA ILE A 95 -6.28 9.78 2.57
C ILE A 95 -5.80 8.35 2.39
N LEU A 96 -6.17 7.49 3.34
CA LEU A 96 -6.02 6.05 3.21
C LEU A 96 -7.23 5.49 2.48
N LEU A 97 -6.97 4.58 1.57
CA LEU A 97 -7.98 3.90 0.75
C LEU A 97 -8.00 2.42 1.08
N THR A 98 -9.18 1.82 1.06
CA THR A 98 -9.28 0.35 1.04
C THR A 98 -8.79 -0.17 -0.32
N THR A 99 -8.15 -1.33 -0.34
CA THR A 99 -7.59 -1.93 -1.55
C THR A 99 -8.63 -2.11 -2.66
N GLY A 100 -8.25 -1.76 -3.88
CA GLY A 100 -9.11 -1.90 -5.05
C GLY A 100 -10.23 -0.86 -5.17
N ILE A 101 -10.12 0.25 -4.46
CA ILE A 101 -11.14 1.31 -4.43
C ILE A 101 -11.22 2.11 -5.75
N THR A 102 -10.16 2.14 -6.52
CA THR A 102 -10.09 2.82 -7.81
C THR A 102 -9.24 2.03 -8.81
N GLU A 103 -9.69 2.00 -10.06
CA GLU A 103 -8.93 1.38 -11.16
C GLU A 103 -7.61 2.13 -11.44
N ARG A 104 -7.54 3.42 -11.12
CA ARG A 104 -6.34 4.23 -11.26
C ARG A 104 -5.13 3.61 -10.55
N ASN A 105 -5.33 3.04 -9.36
CA ASN A 105 -4.27 2.47 -8.53
C ASN A 105 -4.02 0.99 -8.81
N SER A 106 -4.41 0.51 -10.00
CA SER A 106 -4.25 -0.90 -10.37
C SER A 106 -3.53 -1.06 -11.71
N SER A 107 -2.70 -2.06 -11.80
CA SER A 107 -2.14 -2.55 -13.05
C SER A 107 -2.19 -4.08 -13.04
N LYS A 108 -2.71 -4.68 -14.12
CA LYS A 108 -2.77 -6.15 -14.31
C LYS A 108 -3.38 -6.89 -13.11
N ASN A 109 -4.44 -6.33 -12.51
CA ASN A 109 -5.12 -6.82 -11.30
C ASN A 109 -4.26 -6.80 -10.01
N ILE A 110 -3.19 -6.04 -9.99
CA ILE A 110 -2.42 -5.73 -8.79
C ILE A 110 -2.75 -4.30 -8.38
N TYR A 111 -3.09 -4.11 -7.11
CA TYR A 111 -3.66 -2.86 -6.59
C TYR A 111 -2.74 -2.22 -5.56
N ASP A 112 -2.80 -0.88 -5.49
CA ASP A 112 -2.25 -0.05 -4.41
C ASP A 112 -0.73 -0.20 -4.16
N VAL A 113 0.04 -0.58 -5.17
CA VAL A 113 1.51 -0.67 -5.11
C VAL A 113 2.16 0.71 -5.04
N ALA A 114 1.46 1.73 -5.55
CA ALA A 114 1.94 3.10 -5.60
C ALA A 114 1.15 4.00 -4.64
N GLY A 115 1.83 4.51 -3.62
CA GLY A 115 1.20 5.36 -2.61
C GLY A 115 0.35 4.59 -1.61
N ASN A 116 -0.63 5.24 -1.01
CA ASN A 116 -1.48 4.74 0.06
C ASN A 116 -0.67 4.42 1.32
N MET A 117 -0.17 3.21 1.50
CA MET A 117 0.71 2.80 2.61
C MET A 117 2.01 2.22 2.06
N CYS A 118 3.09 2.38 2.82
CA CYS A 118 4.35 1.70 2.52
C CYS A 118 4.28 0.24 2.98
N GLU A 119 4.86 -0.65 2.22
CA GLU A 119 4.92 -2.07 2.51
C GLU A 119 6.28 -2.49 3.07
N TRP A 120 6.24 -3.29 4.12
CA TRP A 120 7.41 -3.95 4.64
C TRP A 120 7.88 -5.06 3.71
N THR A 121 9.20 -5.17 3.53
CA THR A 121 9.81 -6.32 2.85
C THR A 121 10.82 -7.03 3.75
N THR A 122 11.27 -8.21 3.34
CA THR A 122 12.34 -8.91 4.04
C THR A 122 13.70 -8.28 3.86
N GLU A 123 13.83 -7.32 2.96
CA GLU A 123 15.11 -6.63 2.69
C GLU A 123 15.60 -5.92 3.94
N SER A 124 16.90 -5.93 4.08
CA SER A 124 17.60 -5.24 5.16
C SER A 124 18.34 -4.03 4.64
N ARG A 125 18.03 -2.87 5.18
CA ARG A 125 18.82 -1.65 4.97
C ARG A 125 20.06 -1.63 5.85
N SER A 126 20.00 -2.31 6.99
CA SER A 126 21.09 -2.50 7.93
C SER A 126 20.80 -3.73 8.81
N SER A 127 21.70 -4.07 9.73
CA SER A 127 21.50 -5.19 10.67
C SER A 127 20.22 -5.07 11.52
N SER A 128 19.69 -3.87 11.69
CA SER A 128 18.53 -3.58 12.55
C SER A 128 17.33 -2.97 11.82
N LEU A 129 17.47 -2.58 10.55
CA LEU A 129 16.43 -1.89 9.80
C LEU A 129 15.97 -2.70 8.58
N ARG A 130 14.68 -2.82 8.40
CA ARG A 130 14.06 -3.38 7.20
C ARG A 130 13.74 -2.29 6.19
N ALA A 131 13.70 -2.67 4.92
CA ALA A 131 13.31 -1.76 3.86
C ALA A 131 11.79 -1.66 3.75
N PHE A 132 11.32 -0.43 3.55
CA PHE A 132 9.98 -0.16 3.06
C PHE A 132 10.01 -0.09 1.54
N ARG A 133 8.97 -0.57 0.91
CA ARG A 133 8.71 -0.44 -0.51
C ARG A 133 7.38 0.26 -0.75
N GLY A 134 7.14 0.69 -1.98
CA GLY A 134 6.05 1.60 -2.26
C GLY A 134 6.34 3.00 -1.68
N ARG A 135 5.84 4.04 -2.33
CA ARG A 135 5.91 5.40 -1.79
C ARG A 135 4.63 5.66 -1.03
N CYS A 136 4.72 5.83 0.29
CA CYS A 136 3.52 6.18 1.04
C CYS A 136 3.01 7.58 0.67
N SER A 137 1.71 7.81 0.91
CA SER A 137 1.09 9.13 0.76
C SER A 137 1.67 10.18 1.73
N LEU A 138 2.53 9.75 2.64
CA LEU A 138 3.16 10.57 3.66
C LEU A 138 4.36 11.31 3.07
N GLN A 139 4.16 12.52 2.57
CA GLN A 139 5.29 13.41 2.31
C GLN A 139 5.89 13.86 3.64
N HIS A 140 7.00 13.26 3.99
CA HIS A 140 8.07 13.88 4.82
C HIS A 140 9.05 12.82 5.35
N TRP A 141 9.59 11.97 4.48
CA TRP A 141 10.81 11.25 4.82
C TRP A 141 11.77 11.30 3.63
N LEU A 142 12.52 12.37 3.57
CA LEU A 142 13.85 12.44 2.98
C LEU A 142 14.85 12.71 4.07
#